data_011c3ddd16061eb1ed0940c3903407bd
#
_entry.id   011c3ddd16061eb1ed0940c3903407bd
#
_cell.length_a   1.000
_cell.length_b   1.000
_cell.length_c   1.000
_cell.angle_alpha   90.00
_cell.angle_beta   90.00
_cell.angle_gamma   90.00
#
_symmetry.space_group_name_H-M   'P 1'
#
loop_
_entity.id
_entity.type
_entity.pdbx_description
1 polymer ?
#
loop_
_entity_poly.entity_id
_entity_poly.type
_entity_poly.pdbx_seq_one_letter_code
_entity_poly.pdbx_strand_id
1 'polypeptide(L)'
;MKLTLVFILITYTFCEIKADLNKTKCEYEPYDKLTTAFANETINRPLFHFTPSFGWMNDPNGMWIDSTTTPPTYHLYFQYNPRDTVWGMPLLWGHATTTNLIDWTEKNPAFGPDDGKAGAYSGSCFIDDENKSGWFDDSEGTRTPNKNIVAAYTYNALDWVETQYLYFSDDGDTFYKVDGLNPVVSHPGDFEKQFRDPQVVKYFDGTTKGYLMSVAKSQEYKIAFYLTKGDFSATSWEEQNNLELEGFLGFQYECPNLAHLKNPQTSKEPYTEDSYWVLFISINPGSITGGSSTWYLFGNFVDDGKLTYVPKTKYPAPLDYGKDFYAMQIFYEVRTDAELQNGVESVSGLAWASNWQYTGSVPTDPWRSSMSIPRTVSIGYFQSSPETKILYLKSEPLLTKKEDSDLYNFPELSSLFSGELKDGNPETSFTITQTNTNIQGAIEFEITIKVLNTNDFNNDNPGHLDFYFKGHNDPEEYLRFGYEQGATAFYLDRSHSKVPWVNENPYFSDKISINVMPKEESDAGNDQIVYYVHGIIDRNIIELFFNEGYQTSTNTFFFTGGNFINEVEIKCDHGENGFNVDFKAAQITKK
;
A
#
# COMPACT_ATOMS: atom_id res chain seq x y z
N MET A 1 29.78 -67.82 42.94
CA MET A 1 28.56 -67.67 42.20
C MET A 1 28.37 -66.17 41.91
N LYS A 2 28.74 -65.69 40.70
CA LYS A 2 28.58 -64.31 40.30
C LYS A 2 27.25 -64.22 39.50
N LEU A 3 26.29 -63.46 39.99
CA LEU A 3 25.07 -63.13 39.28
C LEU A 3 25.35 -61.93 38.34
N THR A 4 25.26 -62.17 37.05
CA THR A 4 25.31 -61.10 36.01
C THR A 4 23.91 -60.66 35.77
N LEU A 5 23.58 -59.37 36.11
CA LEU A 5 22.34 -58.73 35.78
C LEU A 5 22.45 -58.22 34.33
N VAL A 6 21.61 -58.71 33.42
CA VAL A 6 21.46 -58.20 32.07
C VAL A 6 20.34 -57.17 32.09
N PHE A 7 20.66 -55.88 31.84
CA PHE A 7 19.69 -54.85 31.59
C PHE A 7 19.28 -54.90 30.11
N ILE A 8 18.02 -55.24 29.84
CA ILE A 8 17.43 -55.09 28.53
C ILE A 8 16.88 -53.68 28.46
N LEU A 9 17.50 -52.84 27.63
CA LEU A 9 17.01 -51.52 27.28
C LEU A 9 15.92 -51.70 26.21
N ILE A 10 14.65 -51.55 26.58
CA ILE A 10 13.53 -51.49 25.63
C ILE A 10 13.43 -50.03 25.18
N THR A 11 13.93 -49.72 23.99
CA THR A 11 13.67 -48.45 23.30
C THR A 11 12.24 -48.52 22.76
N TYR A 12 11.33 -47.81 23.41
CA TYR A 12 10.04 -47.50 22.82
C TYR A 12 10.25 -46.45 21.70
N THR A 13 10.22 -46.88 20.47
CA THR A 13 9.99 -45.99 19.34
C THR A 13 8.52 -45.60 19.40
N PHE A 14 8.23 -44.41 19.88
CA PHE A 14 6.93 -43.77 19.64
C PHE A 14 6.82 -43.51 18.15
N CYS A 15 6.10 -44.35 17.44
CA CYS A 15 5.57 -44.02 16.13
C CYS A 15 4.42 -43.05 16.43
N GLU A 16 4.65 -41.74 16.28
CA GLU A 16 3.56 -40.78 16.21
C GLU A 16 2.76 -41.13 14.95
N ILE A 17 1.62 -41.77 15.16
CA ILE A 17 0.60 -41.87 14.12
C ILE A 17 0.07 -40.43 13.98
N LYS A 18 0.61 -39.65 13.02
CA LYS A 18 -0.05 -38.42 12.60
C LYS A 18 -1.42 -38.81 12.08
N ALA A 19 -2.46 -38.39 12.78
CA ALA A 19 -3.81 -38.48 12.26
C ALA A 19 -3.84 -37.66 10.96
N ASP A 20 -4.44 -38.22 9.91
CA ASP A 20 -4.68 -37.50 8.66
C ASP A 20 -5.39 -36.20 9.00
N LEU A 21 -4.82 -35.07 8.56
CA LEU A 21 -5.42 -33.75 8.76
C LEU A 21 -6.76 -33.70 8.05
N ASN A 22 -7.83 -33.51 8.81
CA ASN A 22 -9.16 -33.37 8.24
C ASN A 22 -9.29 -31.95 7.68
N LYS A 23 -9.23 -31.83 6.34
CA LYS A 23 -9.21 -30.54 5.63
C LYS A 23 -10.26 -30.50 4.53
N THR A 24 -10.86 -29.33 4.35
CA THR A 24 -11.86 -29.07 3.30
C THR A 24 -11.36 -27.96 2.38
N LYS A 25 -11.48 -28.17 1.06
CA LYS A 25 -11.15 -27.14 0.08
C LYS A 25 -12.11 -25.96 0.23
N CYS A 26 -11.53 -24.75 0.27
CA CYS A 26 -12.30 -23.51 0.27
C CYS A 26 -12.82 -23.25 -1.15
N GLU A 27 -14.11 -23.04 -1.28
CA GLU A 27 -14.77 -22.76 -2.54
C GLU A 27 -15.54 -21.45 -2.44
N TYR A 28 -15.99 -20.94 -3.56
CA TYR A 28 -16.88 -19.79 -3.64
C TYR A 28 -18.00 -20.11 -4.63
N GLU A 29 -19.16 -19.48 -4.42
CA GLU A 29 -20.29 -19.67 -5.32
C GLU A 29 -19.92 -19.22 -6.75
N PRO A 30 -20.13 -20.06 -7.77
CA PRO A 30 -19.90 -19.68 -9.16
C PRO A 30 -20.66 -18.41 -9.50
N TYR A 31 -20.04 -17.53 -10.25
CA TYR A 31 -20.65 -16.32 -10.78
C TYR A 31 -20.52 -16.30 -12.30
N ASP A 32 -21.56 -15.81 -12.97
CA ASP A 32 -21.47 -15.54 -14.39
C ASP A 32 -20.51 -14.37 -14.60
N LYS A 33 -19.34 -14.64 -15.20
CA LYS A 33 -18.46 -13.56 -15.64
C LYS A 33 -19.30 -12.62 -16.49
N LEU A 34 -19.32 -11.33 -16.12
CA LEU A 34 -19.94 -10.30 -16.94
C LEU A 34 -19.37 -10.44 -18.35
N THR A 35 -20.16 -11.05 -19.23
CA THR A 35 -19.70 -11.46 -20.54
C THR A 35 -19.42 -10.19 -21.38
N THR A 36 -18.25 -10.13 -21.99
CA THR A 36 -17.84 -9.51 -23.26
C THR A 36 -18.53 -8.19 -23.75
N ALA A 37 -19.72 -7.82 -23.26
CA ALA A 37 -20.39 -6.57 -23.65
C ALA A 37 -19.58 -5.31 -23.25
N PHE A 38 -18.73 -5.41 -22.23
CA PHE A 38 -17.93 -4.31 -21.70
C PHE A 38 -16.46 -4.33 -22.13
N ALA A 39 -16.01 -5.31 -22.89
CA ALA A 39 -14.61 -5.45 -23.30
C ALA A 39 -14.08 -4.24 -24.10
N ASN A 40 -14.96 -3.39 -24.64
CA ASN A 40 -14.60 -2.23 -25.45
C ASN A 40 -14.57 -0.89 -24.67
N GLU A 41 -15.00 -0.85 -23.40
CA GLU A 41 -15.03 0.39 -22.60
C GLU A 41 -13.82 0.55 -21.68
N THR A 42 -12.72 -0.06 -22.01
CA THR A 42 -11.51 -0.06 -21.15
C THR A 42 -10.50 1.01 -21.55
N ILE A 43 -10.90 1.99 -22.39
CA ILE A 43 -9.96 2.96 -22.95
C ILE A 43 -9.22 3.77 -21.88
N ASN A 44 -9.88 4.11 -20.78
CA ASN A 44 -9.30 4.86 -19.67
C ASN A 44 -8.72 3.98 -18.56
N ARG A 45 -8.75 2.64 -18.72
CA ARG A 45 -8.16 1.73 -17.73
C ARG A 45 -6.65 1.97 -17.62
N PRO A 46 -6.09 2.11 -16.41
CA PRO A 46 -4.65 2.15 -16.21
C PRO A 46 -3.92 1.02 -16.94
N LEU A 47 -2.70 1.27 -17.39
CA LEU A 47 -1.92 0.27 -18.10
C LEU A 47 -1.26 -0.71 -17.13
N PHE A 48 -0.59 -0.20 -16.11
CA PHE A 48 0.22 -1.01 -15.20
C PHE A 48 -0.15 -0.87 -13.71
N HIS A 49 -0.97 0.10 -13.32
CA HIS A 49 -1.63 0.02 -12.02
C HIS A 49 -2.65 -1.12 -12.06
N PHE A 50 -2.56 -2.04 -11.12
CA PHE A 50 -3.46 -3.20 -11.13
C PHE A 50 -4.93 -2.76 -10.99
N THR A 51 -5.78 -3.30 -11.85
CA THR A 51 -7.25 -3.21 -11.78
C THR A 51 -7.83 -4.59 -12.05
N PRO A 52 -8.96 -4.98 -11.42
CA PRO A 52 -9.63 -6.21 -11.81
C PRO A 52 -10.15 -6.08 -13.24
N SER A 53 -10.24 -7.17 -13.98
CA SER A 53 -10.78 -7.15 -15.36
C SER A 53 -12.22 -6.66 -15.40
N PHE A 54 -13.00 -6.93 -14.35
CA PHE A 54 -14.36 -6.41 -14.12
C PHE A 54 -14.70 -6.49 -12.64
N GLY A 55 -15.78 -5.80 -12.23
CA GLY A 55 -16.31 -5.85 -10.88
C GLY A 55 -15.65 -4.87 -9.92
N TRP A 56 -15.99 -4.99 -8.66
CA TRP A 56 -15.52 -4.15 -7.56
C TRP A 56 -14.25 -4.69 -6.94
N MET A 57 -13.31 -3.80 -6.66
CA MET A 57 -12.12 -4.07 -5.85
C MET A 57 -11.95 -2.98 -4.80
N ASN A 58 -11.56 -3.37 -3.57
CA ASN A 58 -11.03 -2.45 -2.57
C ASN A 58 -9.70 -2.97 -1.99
N ASP A 59 -9.55 -3.14 -0.70
CA ASP A 59 -8.31 -3.38 0.01
C ASP A 59 -7.42 -4.46 -0.61
N PRO A 60 -6.11 -4.24 -0.74
CA PRO A 60 -5.17 -5.32 -0.97
C PRO A 60 -5.15 -6.25 0.24
N ASN A 61 -5.03 -7.53 0.01
CA ASN A 61 -5.05 -8.58 1.02
C ASN A 61 -3.91 -9.56 0.83
N GLY A 62 -3.50 -10.20 1.91
CA GLY A 62 -2.73 -11.42 1.89
C GLY A 62 -1.47 -11.40 1.02
N MET A 63 -0.83 -10.25 0.85
CA MET A 63 0.30 -10.12 -0.05
C MET A 63 1.54 -10.85 0.47
N TRP A 64 2.19 -11.63 -0.39
CA TRP A 64 3.41 -12.36 -0.05
C TRP A 64 4.31 -12.57 -1.27
N ILE A 65 5.59 -12.89 -1.01
CA ILE A 65 6.60 -13.10 -2.04
C ILE A 65 6.99 -14.58 -2.07
N ASP A 66 6.73 -15.25 -3.20
CA ASP A 66 7.26 -16.57 -3.47
C ASP A 66 8.72 -16.48 -3.94
N SER A 67 9.63 -16.56 -2.99
CA SER A 67 11.08 -16.57 -3.25
C SER A 67 11.61 -17.91 -3.79
N THR A 68 10.74 -18.91 -3.96
CA THR A 68 11.12 -20.22 -4.54
C THR A 68 11.13 -20.20 -6.06
N THR A 69 10.51 -19.21 -6.67
CA THR A 69 10.53 -18.98 -8.12
C THR A 69 11.69 -18.05 -8.53
N THR A 70 12.11 -18.13 -9.79
CA THR A 70 13.16 -17.26 -10.34
C THR A 70 12.69 -16.70 -11.68
N PRO A 71 12.40 -15.40 -11.79
CA PRO A 71 12.39 -14.40 -10.71
C PRO A 71 11.34 -14.70 -9.63
N PRO A 72 11.43 -14.07 -8.44
CA PRO A 72 10.42 -14.21 -7.39
C PRO A 72 9.04 -13.79 -7.89
N THR A 73 8.00 -14.51 -7.45
CA THR A 73 6.62 -14.18 -7.79
C THR A 73 5.97 -13.44 -6.62
N TYR A 74 5.37 -12.30 -6.90
CA TYR A 74 4.59 -11.51 -5.96
C TYR A 74 3.12 -11.90 -6.10
N HIS A 75 2.48 -12.25 -5.00
CA HIS A 75 1.07 -12.56 -4.92
C HIS A 75 0.32 -11.39 -4.29
N LEU A 76 -0.74 -10.95 -4.94
CA LEU A 76 -1.69 -9.95 -4.47
C LEU A 76 -3.06 -10.60 -4.41
N TYR A 77 -3.65 -10.67 -3.22
CA TYR A 77 -5.08 -10.89 -3.11
C TYR A 77 -5.76 -9.55 -2.83
N PHE A 78 -7.06 -9.47 -3.05
CA PHE A 78 -7.81 -8.23 -2.88
C PHE A 78 -9.27 -8.49 -2.58
N GLN A 79 -9.91 -7.56 -1.88
CA GLN A 79 -11.35 -7.59 -1.67
C GLN A 79 -12.05 -7.50 -3.01
N TYR A 80 -12.94 -8.45 -3.32
CA TYR A 80 -13.49 -8.60 -4.65
C TYR A 80 -14.98 -8.94 -4.67
N ASN A 81 -15.78 -8.12 -5.37
CA ASN A 81 -17.13 -8.47 -5.79
C ASN A 81 -17.16 -8.62 -7.32
N PRO A 82 -17.12 -9.85 -7.85
CA PRO A 82 -17.12 -10.07 -9.30
C PRO A 82 -18.49 -9.88 -9.97
N ARG A 83 -19.53 -9.56 -9.23
CA ARG A 83 -20.91 -9.52 -9.71
C ARG A 83 -21.38 -8.13 -10.07
N ASP A 84 -20.72 -7.10 -9.51
CA ASP A 84 -21.11 -5.70 -9.68
C ASP A 84 -19.91 -4.78 -9.53
N THR A 85 -20.00 -3.55 -9.99
CA THR A 85 -19.00 -2.48 -9.80
C THR A 85 -19.22 -1.69 -8.50
N VAL A 86 -20.03 -2.21 -7.58
CA VAL A 86 -20.24 -1.66 -6.24
C VAL A 86 -19.89 -2.69 -5.17
N TRP A 87 -19.55 -2.20 -3.99
CA TRP A 87 -19.34 -3.07 -2.84
C TRP A 87 -20.61 -3.87 -2.52
N GLY A 88 -20.47 -5.14 -2.21
CA GLY A 88 -21.59 -6.01 -1.85
C GLY A 88 -21.18 -7.43 -1.55
N MET A 89 -22.06 -8.14 -0.81
CA MET A 89 -21.89 -9.56 -0.46
C MET A 89 -22.36 -10.50 -1.58
N PRO A 90 -21.80 -11.71 -1.68
CA PRO A 90 -20.63 -12.19 -0.95
C PRO A 90 -19.34 -11.53 -1.45
N LEU A 91 -18.45 -11.18 -0.52
CA LEU A 91 -17.10 -10.72 -0.86
C LEU A 91 -16.15 -11.91 -0.92
N LEU A 92 -15.30 -11.88 -1.94
CA LEU A 92 -14.27 -12.88 -2.20
C LEU A 92 -12.88 -12.28 -2.00
N TRP A 93 -11.86 -13.11 -1.89
CA TRP A 93 -10.48 -12.72 -2.15
C TRP A 93 -10.19 -12.99 -3.63
N GLY A 94 -10.12 -11.91 -4.44
CA GLY A 94 -9.55 -11.94 -5.78
C GLY A 94 -8.06 -12.23 -5.71
N HIS A 95 -7.43 -12.60 -6.83
CA HIS A 95 -6.02 -12.98 -6.86
C HIS A 95 -5.35 -12.48 -8.14
N ALA A 96 -4.14 -11.96 -8.01
CA ALA A 96 -3.26 -11.60 -9.10
C ALA A 96 -1.80 -11.89 -8.75
N THR A 97 -0.98 -12.10 -9.77
CA THR A 97 0.46 -12.36 -9.61
C THR A 97 1.27 -11.51 -10.57
N THR A 98 2.52 -11.24 -10.19
CA THR A 98 3.51 -10.58 -11.04
C THR A 98 4.93 -11.00 -10.65
N THR A 99 5.88 -10.89 -11.57
CA THR A 99 7.30 -11.12 -11.29
C THR A 99 8.12 -9.83 -11.31
N ASN A 100 7.53 -8.72 -11.77
CA ASN A 100 8.21 -7.43 -11.92
C ASN A 100 7.43 -6.25 -11.32
N LEU A 101 6.26 -6.50 -10.69
CA LEU A 101 5.39 -5.51 -10.05
C LEU A 101 4.73 -4.51 -11.04
N ILE A 102 4.78 -4.81 -12.32
CA ILE A 102 4.24 -4.00 -13.43
C ILE A 102 3.28 -4.83 -14.28
N ASP A 103 3.72 -6.02 -14.69
CA ASP A 103 2.95 -6.94 -15.53
C ASP A 103 2.13 -7.86 -14.63
N TRP A 104 0.88 -7.47 -14.36
CA TRP A 104 -0.01 -8.23 -13.51
C TRP A 104 -0.82 -9.26 -14.30
N THR A 105 -0.89 -10.45 -13.76
CA THR A 105 -1.74 -11.53 -14.27
C THR A 105 -2.86 -11.79 -13.27
N GLU A 106 -4.09 -11.43 -13.61
CA GLU A 106 -5.28 -11.77 -12.82
C GLU A 106 -5.56 -13.27 -12.91
N LYS A 107 -5.80 -13.87 -11.75
CA LYS A 107 -6.12 -15.28 -11.55
C LYS A 107 -7.59 -15.44 -11.20
N ASN A 108 -8.03 -16.70 -11.03
CA ASN A 108 -9.30 -16.96 -10.39
C ASN A 108 -9.26 -16.48 -8.92
N PRO A 109 -10.40 -16.08 -8.33
CA PRO A 109 -10.45 -15.80 -6.91
C PRO A 109 -9.89 -16.96 -6.08
N ALA A 110 -9.15 -16.63 -5.01
CA ALA A 110 -8.51 -17.62 -4.16
C ALA A 110 -9.54 -18.38 -3.30
N PHE A 111 -10.46 -17.64 -2.69
CA PHE A 111 -11.54 -18.21 -1.88
C PHE A 111 -12.65 -17.19 -1.61
N GLY A 112 -13.76 -17.69 -1.07
CA GLY A 112 -14.89 -16.93 -0.56
C GLY A 112 -15.23 -17.31 0.88
N PRO A 113 -16.31 -16.74 1.43
CA PRO A 113 -16.77 -17.08 2.77
C PRO A 113 -17.32 -18.52 2.79
N ASP A 114 -17.21 -19.17 3.95
CA ASP A 114 -17.61 -20.56 4.17
C ASP A 114 -19.06 -20.88 3.78
N ASP A 115 -19.97 -19.95 3.97
CA ASP A 115 -21.38 -20.11 3.67
C ASP A 115 -21.77 -19.66 2.25
N GLY A 116 -20.81 -19.16 1.47
CA GLY A 116 -21.02 -18.64 0.11
C GLY A 116 -21.88 -17.37 0.04
N LYS A 117 -22.22 -16.74 1.16
CA LYS A 117 -23.15 -15.60 1.23
C LYS A 117 -22.61 -14.41 2.03
N ALA A 118 -21.82 -14.69 3.05
CA ALA A 118 -21.19 -13.72 3.92
C ALA A 118 -20.03 -12.98 3.24
N GLY A 119 -19.11 -12.39 4.01
CA GLY A 119 -17.91 -11.72 3.49
C GLY A 119 -16.63 -12.39 3.94
N ALA A 120 -15.75 -12.72 3.01
CA ALA A 120 -14.34 -12.90 3.28
C ALA A 120 -13.69 -11.52 3.27
N TYR A 121 -13.70 -10.84 4.43
CA TYR A 121 -13.18 -9.49 4.59
C TYR A 121 -11.66 -9.45 4.59
N SER A 122 -11.09 -8.26 4.77
CA SER A 122 -9.66 -8.03 4.67
C SER A 122 -8.84 -8.84 5.67
N GLY A 123 -7.59 -9.04 5.33
CA GLY A 123 -6.64 -9.82 6.10
C GLY A 123 -5.29 -9.96 5.41
N SER A 124 -4.42 -10.81 5.94
CA SER A 124 -3.04 -10.98 5.49
C SER A 124 -2.69 -12.44 5.21
N CYS A 125 -1.61 -12.67 4.47
CA CYS A 125 -0.95 -13.98 4.46
C CYS A 125 0.38 -13.91 5.21
N PHE A 126 0.78 -15.07 5.76
CA PHE A 126 2.09 -15.31 6.33
C PHE A 126 2.57 -16.71 5.98
N ILE A 127 3.84 -16.98 6.16
CA ILE A 127 4.44 -18.28 5.86
C ILE A 127 4.76 -19.01 7.15
N ASP A 128 4.21 -20.21 7.32
CA ASP A 128 4.56 -21.14 8.39
C ASP A 128 5.78 -21.99 7.97
N ASP A 129 6.93 -21.33 7.81
CA ASP A 129 8.16 -21.92 7.29
C ASP A 129 8.67 -23.11 8.10
N GLU A 130 8.39 -23.14 9.40
CA GLU A 130 8.74 -24.23 10.30
C GLU A 130 7.64 -25.33 10.40
N ASN A 131 6.50 -25.16 9.71
CA ASN A 131 5.31 -26.02 9.82
C ASN A 131 4.87 -26.25 11.28
N LYS A 132 4.82 -25.16 12.05
CA LYS A 132 4.36 -25.19 13.46
C LYS A 132 2.91 -25.63 13.60
N SER A 133 2.10 -25.30 12.60
CA SER A 133 0.70 -25.75 12.50
C SER A 133 0.58 -27.27 12.34
N GLY A 134 1.56 -27.91 11.70
CA GLY A 134 1.48 -29.29 11.28
C GLY A 134 0.49 -29.53 10.11
N TRP A 135 0.05 -28.48 9.42
CA TRP A 135 -0.95 -28.58 8.34
C TRP A 135 -0.36 -28.99 7.00
N PHE A 136 0.94 -28.82 6.81
CA PHE A 136 1.62 -29.09 5.55
C PHE A 136 2.29 -30.46 5.58
N ASP A 137 1.89 -31.33 4.63
CA ASP A 137 2.42 -32.68 4.53
C ASP A 137 3.88 -32.68 4.03
N ASP A 138 4.71 -33.50 4.64
CA ASP A 138 6.11 -33.72 4.26
C ASP A 138 6.42 -35.21 4.05
N SER A 139 5.37 -36.03 3.88
CA SER A 139 5.51 -37.50 3.78
C SER A 139 6.37 -37.94 2.59
N GLU A 140 6.48 -37.09 1.54
CA GLU A 140 7.28 -37.36 0.35
C GLU A 140 8.65 -36.68 0.36
N GLY A 141 9.00 -35.87 1.38
CA GLY A 141 10.24 -35.10 1.45
C GLY A 141 10.36 -34.02 0.37
N THR A 142 9.24 -33.61 -0.23
CA THR A 142 9.16 -32.65 -1.34
C THR A 142 8.71 -31.27 -0.89
N ARG A 143 8.44 -31.09 0.41
CA ARG A 143 7.93 -29.85 0.96
C ARG A 143 8.87 -28.67 0.67
N THR A 144 8.28 -27.57 0.20
CA THR A 144 8.97 -26.29 0.04
C THR A 144 8.54 -25.37 1.21
N PRO A 145 9.36 -25.22 2.27
CA PRO A 145 8.93 -24.50 3.49
C PRO A 145 8.42 -23.07 3.23
N ASN A 146 8.96 -22.39 2.22
CA ASN A 146 8.56 -21.02 1.87
C ASN A 146 7.23 -20.95 1.09
N LYS A 147 6.54 -22.07 0.92
CA LYS A 147 5.19 -22.17 0.33
C LYS A 147 4.13 -22.65 1.32
N ASN A 148 4.42 -22.69 2.60
CA ASN A 148 3.43 -22.98 3.64
C ASN A 148 2.60 -21.73 3.95
N ILE A 149 1.72 -21.33 3.03
CA ILE A 149 0.96 -20.08 3.11
C ILE A 149 -0.22 -20.26 4.08
N VAL A 150 -0.36 -19.35 5.02
CA VAL A 150 -1.53 -19.24 5.90
C VAL A 150 -2.17 -17.88 5.68
N ALA A 151 -3.44 -17.87 5.28
CA ALA A 151 -4.25 -16.66 5.17
C ALA A 151 -5.02 -16.46 6.48
N ALA A 152 -4.83 -15.29 7.11
CA ALA A 152 -5.63 -14.82 8.22
C ALA A 152 -6.59 -13.74 7.69
N TYR A 153 -7.88 -13.94 7.84
CA TYR A 153 -8.89 -13.03 7.32
C TYR A 153 -10.07 -12.86 8.26
N THR A 154 -10.85 -11.81 8.07
CA THR A 154 -12.09 -11.64 8.83
C THR A 154 -13.25 -12.28 8.11
N TYR A 155 -13.88 -13.28 8.73
CA TYR A 155 -15.18 -13.77 8.35
C TYR A 155 -16.25 -12.83 8.90
N ASN A 156 -16.96 -12.13 8.00
CA ASN A 156 -18.08 -11.28 8.38
C ASN A 156 -19.39 -12.01 8.10
N ALA A 157 -20.03 -12.46 9.15
CA ALA A 157 -21.27 -13.21 9.07
C ALA A 157 -22.47 -12.36 8.58
N LEU A 158 -23.57 -13.01 8.20
CA LEU A 158 -24.77 -12.32 7.70
C LEU A 158 -25.46 -11.41 8.73
N ASP A 159 -25.21 -11.63 10.00
CA ASP A 159 -25.64 -10.75 11.12
C ASP A 159 -24.61 -9.69 11.48
N TRP A 160 -23.53 -9.56 10.65
CA TRP A 160 -22.43 -8.62 10.80
C TRP A 160 -21.48 -8.89 11.97
N VAL A 161 -21.49 -10.09 12.53
CA VAL A 161 -20.47 -10.53 13.50
C VAL A 161 -19.16 -10.82 12.77
N GLU A 162 -18.09 -10.21 13.24
CA GLU A 162 -16.75 -10.31 12.67
C GLU A 162 -15.84 -11.17 13.55
N THR A 163 -15.27 -12.22 12.96
CA THR A 163 -14.36 -13.15 13.63
C THR A 163 -13.17 -13.47 12.74
N GLN A 164 -12.02 -13.80 13.34
CA GLN A 164 -10.82 -14.09 12.57
C GLN A 164 -10.72 -15.57 12.25
N TYR A 165 -10.47 -15.86 10.97
CA TYR A 165 -10.38 -17.21 10.40
C TYR A 165 -8.99 -17.43 9.84
N LEU A 166 -8.55 -18.70 9.82
CA LEU A 166 -7.32 -19.13 9.15
C LEU A 166 -7.64 -20.16 8.07
N TYR A 167 -7.09 -19.92 6.88
CA TYR A 167 -7.04 -20.86 5.78
C TYR A 167 -5.58 -21.11 5.42
N PHE A 168 -5.27 -22.19 4.73
CA PHE A 168 -3.89 -22.48 4.32
C PHE A 168 -3.80 -22.97 2.87
N SER A 169 -2.64 -22.81 2.27
CA SER A 169 -2.34 -23.17 0.88
C SER A 169 -0.88 -23.57 0.72
N ASP A 170 -0.59 -24.49 -0.17
CA ASP A 170 0.76 -24.90 -0.57
C ASP A 170 1.16 -24.40 -1.96
N ASP A 171 0.25 -23.74 -2.67
CA ASP A 171 0.46 -23.21 -4.03
C ASP A 171 0.11 -21.72 -4.18
N GLY A 172 -0.63 -21.13 -3.24
CA GLY A 172 -1.16 -19.77 -3.28
C GLY A 172 -2.40 -19.59 -4.17
N ASP A 173 -2.81 -20.62 -4.91
CA ASP A 173 -3.99 -20.61 -5.78
C ASP A 173 -5.18 -21.33 -5.15
N THR A 174 -4.93 -22.42 -4.42
CA THR A 174 -5.95 -23.26 -3.78
C THR A 174 -5.82 -23.22 -2.28
N PHE A 175 -6.87 -22.79 -1.59
CA PHE A 175 -6.90 -22.71 -0.14
C PHE A 175 -7.76 -23.80 0.47
N TYR A 176 -7.38 -24.20 1.69
CA TYR A 176 -8.04 -25.20 2.51
C TYR A 176 -8.28 -24.66 3.91
N LYS A 177 -9.33 -25.13 4.56
CA LYS A 177 -9.57 -24.94 5.99
C LYS A 177 -9.36 -26.25 6.75
N VAL A 178 -8.92 -26.14 7.99
CA VAL A 178 -8.91 -27.27 8.94
C VAL A 178 -10.28 -27.37 9.57
N ASP A 179 -10.91 -28.53 9.49
CA ASP A 179 -12.26 -28.72 10.00
C ASP A 179 -12.32 -28.52 11.53
N GLY A 180 -13.23 -27.64 11.96
CA GLY A 180 -13.41 -27.32 13.37
C GLY A 180 -12.39 -26.35 13.98
N LEU A 181 -11.47 -25.78 13.19
CA LEU A 181 -10.48 -24.81 13.67
C LEU A 181 -11.11 -23.41 13.92
N ASN A 182 -11.83 -22.92 12.95
CA ASN A 182 -12.32 -21.54 12.93
C ASN A 182 -13.64 -21.35 13.72
N PRO A 183 -13.88 -20.18 14.32
CA PRO A 183 -12.99 -19.02 14.38
C PRO A 183 -11.80 -19.21 15.33
N VAL A 184 -10.63 -18.63 15.00
CA VAL A 184 -9.44 -18.68 15.86
C VAL A 184 -9.39 -17.51 16.87
N VAL A 185 -9.92 -16.34 16.51
CA VAL A 185 -10.03 -15.17 17.39
C VAL A 185 -11.40 -14.51 17.19
N SER A 186 -12.06 -14.19 18.30
CA SER A 186 -13.35 -13.48 18.35
C SER A 186 -13.24 -12.28 19.29
N HIS A 187 -14.05 -11.26 19.07
CA HIS A 187 -14.10 -10.10 19.96
C HIS A 187 -14.58 -10.52 21.36
N PRO A 188 -13.89 -10.07 22.43
CA PRO A 188 -14.22 -10.51 23.78
C PRO A 188 -15.42 -9.77 24.43
N GLY A 189 -16.12 -8.89 23.70
CA GLY A 189 -17.21 -8.07 24.24
C GLY A 189 -18.26 -7.66 23.21
N ASP A 190 -18.97 -6.56 23.45
CA ASP A 190 -20.19 -6.18 22.71
C ASP A 190 -19.94 -5.53 21.33
N PHE A 191 -18.67 -5.25 20.95
CA PHE A 191 -18.29 -4.66 19.65
C PHE A 191 -17.91 -5.71 18.60
N GLU A 192 -18.49 -6.88 18.66
CA GLU A 192 -18.22 -8.03 17.76
C GLU A 192 -18.46 -7.74 16.27
N LYS A 193 -19.17 -6.65 15.93
CA LYS A 193 -19.42 -6.17 14.56
C LYS A 193 -18.42 -5.16 14.05
N GLN A 194 -17.35 -4.92 14.80
CA GLN A 194 -16.33 -3.91 14.52
C GLN A 194 -14.94 -4.44 14.90
N PHE A 195 -14.65 -5.71 14.51
CA PHE A 195 -13.44 -6.42 14.90
C PHE A 195 -12.83 -7.16 13.71
N ARG A 196 -11.92 -6.50 12.96
CA ARG A 196 -11.52 -6.97 11.64
C ARG A 196 -10.09 -6.68 11.25
N ASP A 197 -9.73 -7.21 10.07
CA ASP A 197 -8.50 -6.98 9.30
C ASP A 197 -7.25 -7.51 10.01
N PRO A 198 -7.14 -8.84 10.24
CA PRO A 198 -5.99 -9.42 10.92
C PRO A 198 -4.75 -9.35 10.03
N GLN A 199 -3.65 -8.82 10.58
CA GLN A 199 -2.33 -8.99 9.99
C GLN A 199 -1.47 -9.83 10.91
N VAL A 200 -0.84 -10.87 10.37
CA VAL A 200 0.05 -11.77 11.12
C VAL A 200 1.49 -11.59 10.65
N VAL A 201 2.38 -11.33 11.59
CA VAL A 201 3.83 -11.28 11.37
C VAL A 201 4.55 -12.29 12.26
N LYS A 202 5.66 -12.82 11.79
CA LYS A 202 6.55 -13.58 12.65
C LYS A 202 7.28 -12.61 13.57
N TYR A 203 7.27 -12.89 14.88
CA TYR A 203 7.82 -12.03 15.93
C TYR A 203 8.99 -12.72 16.62
N PHE A 204 10.08 -11.98 16.82
CA PHE A 204 11.21 -12.42 17.64
C PHE A 204 11.97 -11.20 18.20
N ASP A 205 12.11 -11.13 19.52
CA ASP A 205 12.82 -10.06 20.22
C ASP A 205 14.13 -10.54 20.88
N GLY A 206 14.60 -11.74 20.53
CA GLY A 206 15.74 -12.40 21.16
C GLY A 206 15.37 -13.34 22.31
N THR A 207 14.13 -13.27 22.81
CA THR A 207 13.60 -14.09 23.90
C THR A 207 12.30 -14.76 23.52
N THR A 208 11.29 -13.97 23.15
CA THR A 208 9.96 -14.41 22.74
C THR A 208 9.90 -14.58 21.25
N LYS A 209 9.60 -15.80 20.78
CA LYS A 209 9.43 -16.13 19.36
C LYS A 209 8.03 -16.69 19.13
N GLY A 210 7.35 -16.19 18.10
CA GLY A 210 6.00 -16.62 17.75
C GLY A 210 5.44 -15.91 16.54
N TYR A 211 4.13 -15.90 16.44
CA TYR A 211 3.37 -15.18 15.44
C TYR A 211 2.48 -14.15 16.15
N LEU A 212 2.64 -12.90 15.77
CA LEU A 212 1.91 -11.76 16.33
C LEU A 212 0.83 -11.33 15.35
N MET A 213 -0.42 -11.38 15.75
CA MET A 213 -1.58 -10.90 15.00
C MET A 213 -1.99 -9.52 15.53
N SER A 214 -2.13 -8.54 14.66
CA SER A 214 -2.80 -7.27 14.93
C SER A 214 -4.19 -7.28 14.32
N VAL A 215 -5.21 -6.80 15.06
CA VAL A 215 -6.61 -6.72 14.62
C VAL A 215 -7.19 -5.38 15.01
N ALA A 216 -7.94 -4.74 14.13
CA ALA A 216 -8.60 -3.49 14.46
C ALA A 216 -9.85 -3.74 15.33
N LYS A 217 -9.91 -3.10 16.50
CA LYS A 217 -11.16 -2.83 17.25
C LYS A 217 -11.69 -1.50 16.73
N SER A 218 -12.33 -1.54 15.58
CA SER A 218 -12.51 -0.43 14.66
C SER A 218 -13.12 0.81 15.29
N GLN A 219 -14.28 0.70 15.93
CA GLN A 219 -14.99 1.81 16.58
C GLN A 219 -14.66 1.99 18.08
N GLU A 220 -13.73 1.18 18.59
CA GLU A 220 -13.14 1.39 19.92
C GLU A 220 -11.85 2.21 19.85
N TYR A 221 -11.38 2.56 18.64
CA TYR A 221 -10.13 3.30 18.39
C TYR A 221 -8.90 2.58 18.93
N LYS A 222 -8.88 1.24 18.79
CA LYS A 222 -7.83 0.38 19.33
C LYS A 222 -7.31 -0.59 18.30
N ILE A 223 -6.06 -0.97 18.47
CA ILE A 223 -5.48 -2.13 17.81
C ILE A 223 -5.22 -3.20 18.87
N ALA A 224 -5.87 -4.34 18.70
CA ALA A 224 -5.64 -5.52 19.52
C ALA A 224 -4.47 -6.33 19.00
N PHE A 225 -3.71 -6.93 19.90
CA PHE A 225 -2.62 -7.83 19.57
C PHE A 225 -2.86 -9.20 20.19
N TYR A 226 -2.54 -10.25 19.44
CA TYR A 226 -2.59 -11.65 19.89
C TYR A 226 -1.29 -12.34 19.51
N LEU A 227 -0.73 -13.11 20.44
CA LEU A 227 0.52 -13.84 20.22
C LEU A 227 0.26 -15.34 20.33
N THR A 228 0.79 -16.12 19.38
CA THR A 228 0.84 -17.57 19.47
C THR A 228 2.25 -18.10 19.22
N LYS A 229 2.57 -19.27 19.78
CA LYS A 229 3.83 -19.98 19.53
C LYS A 229 3.78 -20.87 18.28
N GLY A 230 2.62 -20.95 17.61
CA GLY A 230 2.47 -21.53 16.28
C GLY A 230 1.57 -22.74 16.17
N ASP A 231 0.82 -23.17 17.19
CA ASP A 231 -0.16 -24.26 17.02
C ASP A 231 -1.43 -23.79 16.29
N PHE A 232 -1.66 -22.47 16.19
CA PHE A 232 -2.73 -21.75 15.52
C PHE A 232 -4.17 -22.14 15.93
N SER A 233 -4.36 -22.95 16.97
CA SER A 233 -5.67 -23.26 17.51
C SER A 233 -6.33 -22.03 18.15
N ALA A 234 -7.64 -22.03 18.27
CA ALA A 234 -8.38 -20.94 18.92
C ALA A 234 -7.94 -20.67 20.36
N THR A 235 -7.35 -21.64 21.03
CA THR A 235 -6.88 -21.50 22.42
C THR A 235 -5.40 -21.07 22.51
N SER A 236 -4.68 -21.02 21.40
CA SER A 236 -3.25 -20.67 21.38
C SER A 236 -2.98 -19.18 21.18
N TRP A 237 -3.96 -18.41 20.72
CA TRP A 237 -3.83 -16.97 20.52
C TRP A 237 -4.08 -16.22 21.83
N GLU A 238 -2.99 -15.84 22.50
CA GLU A 238 -3.04 -15.11 23.76
C GLU A 238 -3.17 -13.61 23.51
N GLU A 239 -4.24 -12.99 24.03
CA GLU A 239 -4.43 -11.55 23.95
C GLU A 239 -3.33 -10.80 24.70
N GLN A 240 -2.70 -9.86 24.01
CA GLN A 240 -1.69 -8.94 24.50
C GLN A 240 -2.34 -7.61 24.89
N ASN A 241 -1.54 -6.62 25.29
CA ASN A 241 -2.08 -5.30 25.60
C ASN A 241 -2.49 -4.56 24.33
N ASN A 242 -3.69 -3.99 24.30
CA ASN A 242 -4.18 -3.21 23.18
C ASN A 242 -3.44 -1.87 23.09
N LEU A 243 -3.18 -1.40 21.86
CA LEU A 243 -2.84 0.00 21.64
C LEU A 243 -4.12 0.83 21.60
N GLU A 244 -4.22 1.82 22.45
CA GLU A 244 -5.33 2.78 22.47
C GLU A 244 -4.92 4.07 21.77
N LEU A 245 -5.71 4.45 20.76
CA LEU A 245 -5.45 5.61 19.93
C LEU A 245 -6.58 6.60 20.06
N GLU A 246 -6.91 7.36 20.80
CA GLU A 246 -8.05 8.28 20.88
C GLU A 246 -8.69 8.60 19.51
N GLY A 247 -10.00 8.71 19.44
CA GLY A 247 -10.78 8.83 18.19
C GLY A 247 -10.60 10.13 17.40
N PHE A 248 -9.66 11.00 17.75
CA PHE A 248 -9.48 12.28 17.06
C PHE A 248 -8.91 12.15 15.62
N LEU A 249 -8.29 11.01 15.28
CA LEU A 249 -7.81 10.74 13.93
C LEU A 249 -8.94 10.44 12.95
N GLY A 250 -10.07 9.92 13.44
CA GLY A 250 -11.21 9.56 12.63
C GLY A 250 -12.12 8.57 13.32
N PHE A 251 -13.09 8.04 12.58
CA PHE A 251 -14.19 7.28 13.17
C PHE A 251 -13.96 5.77 13.21
N GLN A 252 -13.34 5.19 12.18
CA GLN A 252 -13.24 3.76 12.00
C GLN A 252 -11.81 3.36 11.65
N TYR A 253 -11.18 2.55 12.49
CA TYR A 253 -9.83 2.06 12.31
C TYR A 253 -9.86 0.70 11.63
N GLU A 254 -9.03 0.52 10.60
CA GLU A 254 -9.02 -0.64 9.72
C GLU A 254 -7.59 -1.00 9.30
N CYS A 255 -7.40 -2.21 8.79
CA CYS A 255 -6.19 -2.69 8.12
C CYS A 255 -4.88 -2.39 8.87
N PRO A 256 -4.73 -2.77 10.16
CA PRO A 256 -3.47 -2.57 10.85
C PRO A 256 -2.39 -3.44 10.21
N ASN A 257 -1.22 -2.84 9.93
CA ASN A 257 -0.06 -3.54 9.41
C ASN A 257 1.18 -3.20 10.24
N LEU A 258 2.03 -4.17 10.52
CA LEU A 258 3.28 -4.03 11.26
C LEU A 258 4.48 -4.31 10.37
N ALA A 259 5.48 -3.44 10.42
CA ALA A 259 6.80 -3.65 9.84
C ALA A 259 7.90 -3.36 10.85
N HIS A 260 8.89 -4.24 10.97
CA HIS A 260 10.06 -4.00 11.80
C HIS A 260 11.20 -3.47 10.92
N LEU A 261 11.50 -2.17 11.04
CA LEU A 261 12.44 -1.47 10.18
C LEU A 261 13.67 -1.00 10.95
N LYS A 262 14.86 -1.13 10.34
CA LYS A 262 16.11 -0.60 10.88
C LYS A 262 16.11 0.91 10.87
N ASN A 263 16.69 1.46 11.94
CA ASN A 263 16.98 2.87 12.03
C ASN A 263 18.32 3.18 11.36
N PRO A 264 18.38 3.95 10.27
CA PRO A 264 19.63 4.23 9.58
C PRO A 264 20.58 5.16 10.34
N GLN A 265 20.16 5.78 11.45
CA GLN A 265 20.94 6.77 12.19
C GLN A 265 20.82 6.65 13.71
N THR A 266 21.24 5.51 14.25
CA THR A 266 21.10 5.14 15.68
C THR A 266 21.77 6.08 16.69
N SER A 267 22.71 6.92 16.27
CA SER A 267 23.51 7.76 17.17
C SER A 267 22.97 9.17 17.39
N LYS A 268 21.75 9.48 16.95
CA LYS A 268 21.19 10.84 16.98
C LYS A 268 19.92 10.95 17.82
N GLU A 269 20.04 11.63 18.96
CA GLU A 269 18.87 12.03 19.75
C GLU A 269 17.82 12.79 18.87
N PRO A 270 16.49 12.61 19.13
CA PRO A 270 15.92 11.78 20.19
C PRO A 270 15.65 10.31 19.78
N TYR A 271 16.04 9.87 18.60
CA TYR A 271 15.71 8.54 18.05
C TYR A 271 16.96 7.65 18.04
N THR A 272 17.24 6.99 19.17
CA THR A 272 18.47 6.23 19.39
C THR A 272 18.33 4.72 19.29
N GLU A 273 17.12 4.20 19.12
CA GLU A 273 16.88 2.76 18.97
C GLU A 273 17.45 2.25 17.64
N ASP A 274 17.94 1.03 17.61
CA ASP A 274 18.51 0.38 16.42
C ASP A 274 17.45 0.08 15.34
N SER A 275 16.19 -0.08 15.76
CA SER A 275 15.06 -0.34 14.88
C SER A 275 13.74 0.11 15.52
N TYR A 276 12.72 0.24 14.69
CA TYR A 276 11.36 0.56 15.13
C TYR A 276 10.35 -0.39 14.48
N TRP A 277 9.36 -0.77 15.26
CA TRP A 277 8.13 -1.30 14.72
C TRP A 277 7.27 -0.15 14.21
N VAL A 278 6.96 -0.18 12.93
CA VAL A 278 6.05 0.76 12.29
C VAL A 278 4.69 0.13 12.21
N LEU A 279 3.69 0.77 12.80
CA LEU A 279 2.30 0.38 12.69
C LEU A 279 1.62 1.28 11.66
N PHE A 280 1.11 0.68 10.59
CA PHE A 280 0.22 1.34 9.63
C PHE A 280 -1.22 1.12 10.05
N ILE A 281 -2.05 2.14 9.90
CA ILE A 281 -3.48 2.10 10.23
C ILE A 281 -4.23 2.86 9.16
N SER A 282 -5.26 2.25 8.61
CA SER A 282 -6.18 2.91 7.69
C SER A 282 -7.41 3.40 8.43
N ILE A 283 -7.85 4.62 8.18
CA ILE A 283 -8.91 5.28 8.96
C ILE A 283 -9.95 5.87 8.01
N ASN A 284 -11.23 5.53 8.25
CA ASN A 284 -12.34 5.95 7.41
C ASN A 284 -13.58 6.43 8.24
N PRO A 285 -13.96 7.73 8.18
CA PRO A 285 -13.17 8.82 7.61
C PRO A 285 -11.98 9.16 8.50
N GLY A 286 -10.88 9.63 7.92
CA GLY A 286 -9.65 9.92 8.67
C GLY A 286 -8.60 10.69 7.86
N SER A 287 -8.91 11.04 6.60
CA SER A 287 -8.00 11.83 5.78
C SER A 287 -8.03 13.32 6.14
N ILE A 288 -6.88 13.97 6.10
CA ILE A 288 -6.75 15.43 6.21
C ILE A 288 -7.43 16.16 5.04
N THR A 289 -7.59 15.48 3.91
CA THR A 289 -8.29 15.99 2.71
C THR A 289 -9.74 15.49 2.61
N GLY A 290 -10.24 14.79 3.63
CA GLY A 290 -11.57 14.18 3.69
C GLY A 290 -11.61 12.75 3.14
N GLY A 291 -12.49 11.93 3.72
CA GLY A 291 -12.64 10.52 3.42
C GLY A 291 -11.60 9.63 4.09
N SER A 292 -11.19 8.59 3.41
CA SER A 292 -10.30 7.56 3.93
C SER A 292 -8.82 7.86 3.67
N SER A 293 -7.93 7.44 4.57
CA SER A 293 -6.48 7.61 4.44
C SER A 293 -5.71 6.58 5.27
N THR A 294 -4.49 6.27 4.87
CA THR A 294 -3.54 5.44 5.64
C THR A 294 -2.56 6.31 6.41
N TRP A 295 -2.39 5.97 7.69
CA TRP A 295 -1.48 6.62 8.63
C TRP A 295 -0.42 5.65 9.12
N TYR A 296 0.67 6.16 9.69
CA TYR A 296 1.69 5.34 10.35
C TYR A 296 2.14 5.91 11.69
N LEU A 297 2.63 5.04 12.56
CA LEU A 297 3.12 5.36 13.90
C LEU A 297 4.39 4.54 14.19
N PHE A 298 5.45 5.18 14.65
CA PHE A 298 6.65 4.49 15.13
C PHE A 298 6.49 4.09 16.58
N GLY A 299 6.94 2.89 16.91
CA GLY A 299 6.95 2.38 18.28
C GLY A 299 7.85 1.16 18.44
N ASN A 300 7.83 0.57 19.64
CA ASN A 300 8.46 -0.70 19.91
C ASN A 300 7.60 -1.52 20.87
N PHE A 301 7.73 -2.84 20.80
CA PHE A 301 7.11 -3.72 21.77
C PHE A 301 7.99 -3.83 23.02
N VAL A 302 7.34 -3.78 24.18
CA VAL A 302 7.94 -4.06 25.50
C VAL A 302 7.21 -5.25 26.08
N ASP A 303 7.95 -6.26 26.56
CA ASP A 303 7.41 -7.44 27.22
C ASP A 303 7.61 -7.32 28.74
N ASP A 304 6.52 -7.15 29.47
CA ASP A 304 6.46 -7.16 30.95
C ASP A 304 5.53 -8.29 31.47
N GLY A 305 5.42 -9.35 30.69
CA GLY A 305 4.50 -10.47 30.86
C GLY A 305 3.37 -10.48 29.84
N LYS A 306 3.15 -9.35 29.16
CA LYS A 306 2.38 -9.18 27.94
C LYS A 306 3.05 -8.16 27.04
N LEU A 307 3.00 -8.39 25.73
CA LEU A 307 3.51 -7.41 24.77
C LEU A 307 2.67 -6.13 24.80
N THR A 308 3.34 -5.01 24.91
CA THR A 308 2.76 -3.67 24.85
C THR A 308 3.45 -2.88 23.75
N TYR A 309 2.69 -2.41 22.76
CA TYR A 309 3.21 -1.48 21.78
C TYR A 309 3.34 -0.09 22.39
N VAL A 310 4.56 0.41 22.49
CA VAL A 310 4.87 1.72 23.07
C VAL A 310 5.22 2.70 21.95
N PRO A 311 4.35 3.67 21.64
CA PRO A 311 4.64 4.68 20.64
C PRO A 311 5.89 5.50 20.97
N LYS A 312 6.73 5.73 19.96
CA LYS A 312 7.92 6.60 20.03
C LYS A 312 7.66 7.98 19.43
N THR A 313 6.75 8.07 18.47
CA THR A 313 6.24 9.34 17.98
C THR A 313 4.93 9.68 18.70
N LYS A 314 4.75 10.95 19.03
CA LYS A 314 3.59 11.40 19.80
C LYS A 314 2.28 11.25 19.03
N TYR A 315 2.35 11.46 17.71
CA TYR A 315 1.19 11.43 16.82
C TYR A 315 1.49 10.56 15.61
N PRO A 316 0.49 9.88 15.08
CA PRO A 316 0.57 9.28 13.75
C PRO A 316 0.78 10.36 12.68
N ALA A 317 1.40 9.97 11.56
CA ALA A 317 1.54 10.80 10.38
C ALA A 317 0.85 10.14 9.18
N PRO A 318 0.28 10.91 8.24
CA PRO A 318 -0.26 10.34 7.01
C PRO A 318 0.87 9.75 6.17
N LEU A 319 0.63 8.58 5.59
CA LEU A 319 1.59 7.94 4.69
C LEU A 319 1.53 8.56 3.29
N ASP A 320 0.35 9.04 2.89
CA ASP A 320 0.12 9.70 1.62
C ASP A 320 -0.79 10.91 1.84
N TYR A 321 -0.49 12.02 1.19
CA TYR A 321 -1.19 13.30 1.32
C TYR A 321 -2.23 13.52 0.21
N GLY A 322 -2.32 12.58 -0.72
CA GLY A 322 -3.35 12.59 -1.74
C GLY A 322 -4.73 12.21 -1.22
N LYS A 323 -5.68 12.19 -2.12
CA LYS A 323 -7.06 11.83 -1.82
C LYS A 323 -7.32 10.33 -1.88
N ASP A 324 -6.51 9.60 -2.65
CA ASP A 324 -6.82 8.23 -3.06
C ASP A 324 -5.70 7.25 -2.66
N PHE A 325 -5.53 7.03 -1.33
CA PHE A 325 -4.57 6.06 -0.81
C PHE A 325 -5.07 5.45 0.49
N TYR A 326 -5.45 4.17 0.45
CA TYR A 326 -6.09 3.49 1.58
C TYR A 326 -5.67 2.03 1.71
N ALA A 327 -5.83 1.47 2.92
CA ALA A 327 -5.66 0.06 3.25
C ALA A 327 -4.29 -0.52 2.81
N MET A 328 -3.21 0.28 2.92
CA MET A 328 -1.88 -0.21 2.53
C MET A 328 -1.55 -1.51 3.24
N GLN A 329 -1.09 -2.48 2.48
CA GLN A 329 -0.51 -3.73 2.97
C GLN A 329 0.93 -3.91 2.51
N ILE A 330 1.68 -4.66 3.33
CA ILE A 330 3.07 -5.03 3.08
C ILE A 330 3.12 -6.45 2.57
N PHE A 331 3.96 -6.72 1.57
CA PHE A 331 4.26 -8.07 1.14
C PHE A 331 4.98 -8.84 2.26
N TYR A 332 4.39 -9.95 2.68
CA TYR A 332 5.06 -10.86 3.60
C TYR A 332 6.24 -11.54 2.92
N GLU A 333 7.35 -11.56 3.61
CA GLU A 333 8.57 -12.22 3.19
C GLU A 333 9.17 -12.98 4.36
N VAL A 334 9.68 -14.18 4.10
CA VAL A 334 10.34 -14.98 5.13
C VAL A 334 11.61 -14.27 5.59
N ARG A 335 11.75 -14.09 6.90
CA ARG A 335 12.85 -13.38 7.54
C ARG A 335 13.67 -14.33 8.39
N THR A 336 14.98 -14.08 8.42
CA THR A 336 15.90 -14.74 9.36
C THR A 336 15.66 -14.24 10.79
N ASP A 337 16.06 -15.02 11.81
CA ASP A 337 15.94 -14.59 13.20
C ASP A 337 16.68 -13.25 13.48
N ALA A 338 17.79 -13.00 12.79
CA ALA A 338 18.50 -11.73 12.89
C ALA A 338 17.69 -10.54 12.32
N GLU A 339 16.99 -10.73 11.20
CA GLU A 339 16.10 -9.71 10.63
C GLU A 339 14.84 -9.51 11.45
N LEU A 340 14.29 -10.58 12.03
CA LEU A 340 13.14 -10.47 12.94
C LEU A 340 13.50 -9.67 14.19
N GLN A 341 14.71 -9.91 14.75
CA GLN A 341 15.17 -9.24 15.97
C GLN A 341 15.61 -7.79 15.73
N ASN A 342 16.28 -7.51 14.61
CA ASN A 342 16.93 -6.21 14.38
C ASN A 342 16.21 -5.34 13.33
N GLY A 343 15.12 -5.84 12.73
CA GLY A 343 14.45 -5.21 11.62
C GLY A 343 15.18 -5.37 10.28
N VAL A 344 14.57 -4.88 9.22
CA VAL A 344 15.09 -4.85 7.84
C VAL A 344 15.23 -3.41 7.35
N GLU A 345 16.04 -3.19 6.33
CA GLU A 345 16.28 -1.85 5.77
C GLU A 345 15.00 -1.25 5.18
N SER A 346 14.21 -2.07 4.50
CA SER A 346 12.96 -1.65 3.87
C SER A 346 11.99 -2.81 3.70
N VAL A 347 10.74 -2.48 3.46
CA VAL A 347 9.68 -3.41 3.06
C VAL A 347 9.00 -2.89 1.79
N SER A 348 8.37 -3.79 1.03
CA SER A 348 7.56 -3.42 -0.11
C SER A 348 6.07 -3.59 0.19
N GLY A 349 5.25 -2.74 -0.41
CA GLY A 349 3.80 -2.78 -0.23
C GLY A 349 3.07 -1.97 -1.28
N LEU A 350 1.76 -2.03 -1.27
CA LEU A 350 0.88 -1.19 -2.09
C LEU A 350 -0.45 -0.93 -1.37
N ALA A 351 -1.23 0.00 -1.89
CA ALA A 351 -2.49 0.43 -1.31
C ALA A 351 -3.61 0.43 -2.35
N TRP A 352 -4.83 0.50 -1.89
CA TRP A 352 -5.98 0.79 -2.73
C TRP A 352 -5.98 2.28 -3.13
N ALA A 353 -5.87 2.55 -4.44
CA ALA A 353 -5.86 3.90 -4.99
C ALA A 353 -7.29 4.37 -5.24
N SER A 354 -8.03 4.62 -4.17
CA SER A 354 -9.39 5.15 -4.20
C SER A 354 -9.78 5.74 -2.83
N ASN A 355 -11.03 6.22 -2.73
CA ASN A 355 -11.54 6.84 -1.50
C ASN A 355 -12.98 6.41 -1.26
N TRP A 356 -13.28 5.97 -0.05
CA TRP A 356 -14.61 5.52 0.36
C TRP A 356 -15.71 6.58 0.18
N GLN A 357 -15.36 7.87 0.12
CA GLN A 357 -16.37 8.92 -0.07
C GLN A 357 -17.08 8.86 -1.42
N TYR A 358 -16.42 8.35 -2.47
CA TYR A 358 -16.97 8.42 -3.83
C TYR A 358 -16.70 7.19 -4.70
N THR A 359 -15.90 6.27 -4.26
CA THR A 359 -15.46 5.13 -5.08
C THR A 359 -16.61 4.33 -5.69
N GLY A 360 -17.76 4.22 -5.01
CA GLY A 360 -18.94 3.51 -5.52
C GLY A 360 -19.56 4.10 -6.79
N SER A 361 -19.19 5.34 -7.16
CA SER A 361 -19.80 6.07 -8.29
C SER A 361 -18.80 6.67 -9.26
N VAL A 362 -17.49 6.41 -9.12
CA VAL A 362 -16.48 6.91 -10.08
C VAL A 362 -16.79 6.41 -11.50
N PRO A 363 -16.49 7.21 -12.55
CA PRO A 363 -16.89 6.90 -13.92
C PRO A 363 -15.96 5.87 -14.57
N THR A 364 -15.88 4.68 -13.99
CA THR A 364 -15.13 3.53 -14.52
C THR A 364 -16.05 2.32 -14.64
N ASP A 365 -16.13 1.73 -15.81
CA ASP A 365 -16.84 0.49 -16.12
C ASP A 365 -16.00 -0.34 -17.11
N PRO A 366 -16.00 -1.66 -17.04
CA PRO A 366 -16.70 -2.56 -16.12
C PRO A 366 -15.91 -2.90 -14.85
N TRP A 367 -14.90 -2.13 -14.49
CA TRP A 367 -14.10 -2.31 -13.28
C TRP A 367 -14.32 -1.15 -12.31
N ARG A 368 -14.01 -1.38 -11.04
CA ARG A 368 -14.05 -0.35 -10.01
C ARG A 368 -12.77 -0.37 -9.19
N SER A 369 -12.07 0.78 -9.17
CA SER A 369 -10.82 1.05 -8.45
C SER A 369 -9.55 0.47 -9.09
N SER A 370 -8.43 0.97 -8.61
CA SER A 370 -7.07 0.54 -8.95
C SER A 370 -6.27 0.35 -7.66
N MET A 371 -5.21 -0.44 -7.71
CA MET A 371 -4.15 -0.37 -6.71
C MET A 371 -3.18 0.78 -7.04
N SER A 372 -2.48 1.30 -6.05
CA SER A 372 -1.31 2.16 -6.26
C SER A 372 -0.20 1.37 -6.95
N ILE A 373 0.82 2.04 -7.48
CA ILE A 373 2.04 1.32 -7.79
C ILE A 373 2.65 0.76 -6.50
N PRO A 374 3.36 -0.37 -6.57
CA PRO A 374 4.11 -0.87 -5.43
C PRO A 374 5.18 0.13 -4.99
N ARG A 375 5.39 0.22 -3.68
CA ARG A 375 6.33 1.15 -3.06
C ARG A 375 7.31 0.43 -2.16
N THR A 376 8.54 0.92 -2.11
CA THR A 376 9.50 0.60 -1.06
C THR A 376 9.32 1.57 0.08
N VAL A 377 9.17 1.05 1.30
CA VAL A 377 9.02 1.86 2.50
C VAL A 377 10.21 1.62 3.43
N SER A 378 10.85 2.69 3.86
CA SER A 378 12.00 2.67 4.74
C SER A 378 11.98 3.84 5.72
N ILE A 379 12.78 3.76 6.78
CA ILE A 379 12.93 4.87 7.73
C ILE A 379 13.89 5.90 7.15
N GLY A 380 13.51 7.18 7.25
CA GLY A 380 14.34 8.31 6.91
C GLY A 380 14.26 9.42 7.94
N TYR A 381 15.15 10.40 7.80
CA TYR A 381 15.18 11.60 8.63
C TYR A 381 15.04 12.83 7.77
N PHE A 382 14.13 13.68 8.16
CA PHE A 382 14.00 15.00 7.58
C PHE A 382 14.62 16.04 8.51
N GLN A 383 15.51 16.88 7.98
CA GLN A 383 16.12 17.99 8.71
C GLN A 383 15.18 19.19 8.65
N SER A 384 14.41 19.44 9.73
CA SER A 384 13.46 20.56 9.79
C SER A 384 14.08 21.87 10.24
N SER A 385 15.22 21.82 10.89
CA SER A 385 16.06 22.97 11.27
C SER A 385 17.50 22.50 11.52
N PRO A 386 18.48 23.38 11.69
CA PRO A 386 19.86 22.97 12.02
C PRO A 386 19.96 22.06 13.25
N GLU A 387 19.03 22.21 14.21
CA GLU A 387 19.02 21.46 15.46
C GLU A 387 18.02 20.30 15.48
N THR A 388 17.00 20.32 14.58
CA THR A 388 15.86 19.39 14.69
C THR A 388 15.79 18.47 13.50
N LYS A 389 15.82 17.15 13.79
CA LYS A 389 15.51 16.10 12.84
C LYS A 389 14.20 15.42 13.21
N ILE A 390 13.41 15.10 12.22
CA ILE A 390 12.15 14.41 12.35
C ILE A 390 12.30 13.01 11.75
N LEU A 391 11.81 12.01 12.46
CA LEU A 391 11.72 10.64 11.96
C LEU A 391 10.55 10.53 10.99
N TYR A 392 10.81 10.04 9.78
CA TYR A 392 9.83 9.91 8.71
C TYR A 392 9.89 8.53 8.06
N LEU A 393 8.81 8.12 7.42
CA LEU A 393 8.85 7.06 6.44
C LEU A 393 9.08 7.66 5.04
N LYS A 394 10.05 7.12 4.35
CA LYS A 394 10.22 7.29 2.91
C LYS A 394 9.35 6.25 2.21
N SER A 395 8.60 6.68 1.23
CA SER A 395 7.74 5.84 0.40
C SER A 395 8.06 6.11 -1.06
N GLU A 396 8.91 5.27 -1.66
CA GLU A 396 9.44 5.45 -3.00
C GLU A 396 8.77 4.47 -3.99
N PRO A 397 8.55 4.86 -5.25
CA PRO A 397 7.97 3.96 -6.23
C PRO A 397 8.90 2.77 -6.52
N LEU A 398 8.38 1.56 -6.46
CA LEU A 398 9.15 0.34 -6.70
C LEU A 398 9.09 -0.05 -8.19
N LEU A 399 9.75 0.77 -9.02
CA LEU A 399 9.87 0.55 -10.47
C LEU A 399 11.24 -0.03 -10.87
N THR A 400 11.96 -0.65 -9.96
CA THR A 400 13.33 -1.15 -10.17
C THR A 400 13.45 -2.29 -11.19
N LYS A 401 12.33 -2.85 -11.62
CA LYS A 401 12.25 -3.91 -12.62
C LYS A 401 11.45 -3.50 -13.86
N LYS A 402 11.33 -2.21 -14.12
CA LYS A 402 10.58 -1.70 -15.27
C LYS A 402 11.16 -2.13 -16.61
N GLU A 403 12.46 -2.39 -16.69
CA GLU A 403 13.13 -2.95 -17.85
C GLU A 403 12.75 -4.41 -18.14
N ASP A 404 12.34 -5.17 -17.12
CA ASP A 404 11.93 -6.57 -17.21
C ASP A 404 10.45 -6.73 -17.63
N SER A 405 9.71 -5.62 -17.82
CA SER A 405 8.33 -5.71 -18.30
C SER A 405 8.26 -6.28 -19.71
N ASP A 406 7.44 -7.30 -19.91
CA ASP A 406 7.14 -7.86 -21.23
C ASP A 406 6.05 -7.08 -21.98
N LEU A 407 5.24 -6.32 -21.24
CA LEU A 407 4.05 -5.63 -21.77
C LEU A 407 4.32 -4.15 -22.07
N TYR A 408 5.25 -3.52 -21.35
CA TYR A 408 5.46 -2.07 -21.41
C TYR A 408 6.91 -1.71 -21.64
N ASN A 409 7.09 -0.59 -22.34
CA ASN A 409 8.39 0.05 -22.56
C ASN A 409 8.44 1.33 -21.73
N PHE A 410 9.44 1.43 -20.85
CA PHE A 410 9.74 2.59 -20.03
C PHE A 410 11.01 3.26 -20.56
N PRO A 411 10.90 4.26 -21.43
CA PRO A 411 12.08 4.93 -21.97
C PRO A 411 12.76 5.81 -20.91
N GLU A 412 14.02 6.14 -21.16
CA GLU A 412 14.71 7.15 -20.36
C GLU A 412 14.01 8.51 -20.47
N LEU A 413 13.97 9.26 -19.35
CA LEU A 413 13.37 10.58 -19.31
C LEU A 413 14.17 11.57 -20.15
N SER A 414 13.50 12.22 -21.09
CA SER A 414 14.08 13.27 -21.92
C SER A 414 13.89 14.64 -21.28
N SER A 415 14.92 15.48 -21.26
CA SER A 415 14.79 16.87 -20.83
C SER A 415 13.91 17.63 -21.82
N LEU A 416 12.77 18.14 -21.32
CA LEU A 416 11.85 18.98 -22.09
C LEU A 416 12.09 20.47 -21.82
N PHE A 417 12.51 20.81 -20.58
CA PHE A 417 12.82 22.15 -20.18
C PHE A 417 13.95 22.15 -19.14
N SER A 418 14.87 23.11 -19.25
CA SER A 418 15.88 23.40 -18.23
C SER A 418 16.24 24.87 -18.31
N GLY A 419 15.94 25.63 -17.26
CA GLY A 419 16.24 27.06 -17.24
C GLY A 419 15.51 27.84 -16.17
N GLU A 420 15.74 29.15 -16.20
CA GLU A 420 15.15 30.10 -15.28
C GLU A 420 13.80 30.60 -15.82
N LEU A 421 12.79 30.61 -14.95
CA LEU A 421 11.46 31.15 -15.20
C LEU A 421 11.21 32.33 -14.26
N LYS A 422 10.81 33.46 -14.83
CA LYS A 422 10.47 34.71 -14.12
C LYS A 422 9.18 35.29 -14.68
N ASP A 423 8.60 36.21 -13.95
CA ASP A 423 7.47 37.00 -14.43
C ASP A 423 7.77 37.65 -15.80
N GLY A 424 6.82 37.54 -16.72
CA GLY A 424 6.97 38.05 -18.08
C GLY A 424 7.76 37.15 -19.04
N ASN A 425 8.24 35.99 -18.60
CA ASN A 425 8.73 34.97 -19.51
C ASN A 425 7.58 34.40 -20.32
N PRO A 426 7.76 34.13 -21.62
CA PRO A 426 6.71 33.52 -22.42
C PRO A 426 6.34 32.14 -21.84
N GLU A 427 5.04 31.85 -21.87
CA GLU A 427 4.55 30.50 -21.63
C GLU A 427 5.28 29.51 -22.52
N THR A 428 5.70 28.38 -21.96
CA THR A 428 6.44 27.35 -22.68
C THR A 428 5.63 26.06 -22.70
N SER A 429 5.29 25.58 -23.90
CA SER A 429 4.57 24.31 -24.10
C SER A 429 5.44 23.28 -24.78
N PHE A 430 5.35 22.06 -24.30
CA PHE A 430 6.12 20.92 -24.80
C PHE A 430 5.20 19.73 -25.02
N THR A 431 5.39 19.05 -26.13
CA THR A 431 4.75 17.76 -26.39
C THR A 431 5.64 16.65 -25.86
N ILE A 432 5.09 15.79 -25.01
CA ILE A 432 5.84 14.68 -24.37
C ILE A 432 6.20 13.62 -25.43
N THR A 433 5.27 13.30 -26.32
CA THR A 433 5.48 12.37 -27.42
C THR A 433 5.56 13.14 -28.73
N GLN A 434 6.72 13.15 -29.37
CA GLN A 434 6.95 13.90 -30.62
C GLN A 434 6.24 13.32 -31.85
N THR A 435 5.74 12.09 -31.78
CA THR A 435 5.00 11.43 -32.85
C THR A 435 3.57 11.14 -32.40
N ASN A 436 2.58 11.80 -33.02
CA ASN A 436 1.16 11.67 -32.70
C ASN A 436 0.53 10.27 -32.89
N THR A 437 1.33 9.23 -33.10
CA THR A 437 0.81 7.95 -33.61
C THR A 437 0.53 6.90 -32.54
N ASN A 438 0.87 7.13 -31.27
CA ASN A 438 0.64 6.11 -30.24
C ASN A 438 0.59 6.67 -28.80
N ILE A 439 -0.25 7.69 -28.58
CA ILE A 439 -0.43 8.27 -27.23
C ILE A 439 -1.19 7.26 -26.36
N GLN A 440 -0.56 6.83 -25.27
CA GLN A 440 -1.08 5.78 -24.37
C GLN A 440 -1.65 6.34 -23.06
N GLY A 441 -1.29 7.58 -22.68
CA GLY A 441 -1.72 8.23 -21.46
C GLY A 441 -0.99 7.76 -20.20
N ALA A 442 0.14 7.11 -20.37
CA ALA A 442 1.02 6.75 -19.25
C ALA A 442 2.36 7.50 -19.39
N ILE A 443 2.77 8.19 -18.34
CA ILE A 443 3.89 9.14 -18.37
C ILE A 443 4.67 9.01 -17.06
N GLU A 444 5.99 8.93 -17.16
CA GLU A 444 6.91 9.14 -16.06
C GLU A 444 7.57 10.50 -16.22
N PHE A 445 7.69 11.29 -15.15
CA PHE A 445 8.32 12.60 -15.20
C PHE A 445 9.09 12.94 -13.91
N GLU A 446 10.07 13.81 -14.05
CA GLU A 446 10.83 14.41 -12.95
C GLU A 446 10.82 15.92 -13.06
N ILE A 447 10.65 16.59 -11.94
CA ILE A 447 10.74 18.04 -11.81
C ILE A 447 11.73 18.37 -10.70
N THR A 448 12.70 19.24 -11.00
CA THR A 448 13.50 19.89 -9.98
C THR A 448 13.16 21.37 -9.98
N ILE A 449 12.78 21.91 -8.82
CA ILE A 449 12.45 23.32 -8.63
C ILE A 449 13.43 23.90 -7.63
N LYS A 450 14.23 24.89 -8.06
CA LYS A 450 15.09 25.69 -7.19
C LYS A 450 14.49 27.08 -7.06
N VAL A 451 14.19 27.50 -5.85
CA VAL A 451 13.68 28.83 -5.55
C VAL A 451 14.85 29.82 -5.51
N LEU A 452 14.87 30.78 -6.42
CA LEU A 452 16.04 31.65 -6.63
C LEU A 452 16.23 32.73 -5.56
N ASN A 453 15.16 33.10 -4.85
CA ASN A 453 15.27 34.08 -3.74
C ASN A 453 14.45 33.61 -2.55
N THR A 454 15.14 33.18 -1.50
CA THR A 454 14.52 32.64 -0.28
C THR A 454 14.28 33.73 0.79
N ASN A 455 14.78 34.94 0.61
CA ASN A 455 14.75 35.99 1.64
C ASN A 455 13.42 36.77 1.69
N ASP A 456 12.51 36.53 0.77
CA ASP A 456 11.34 37.39 0.58
C ASP A 456 9.99 36.67 0.79
N PHE A 457 9.87 35.92 1.91
CA PHE A 457 8.60 35.40 2.38
C PHE A 457 7.56 36.49 2.75
N ASN A 458 8.00 37.76 2.78
CA ASN A 458 7.15 38.90 3.06
C ASN A 458 6.76 39.69 1.81
N ASN A 459 6.98 39.15 0.64
CA ASN A 459 6.65 39.86 -0.60
C ASN A 459 5.13 39.89 -0.79
N ASP A 460 4.57 41.06 -1.08
CA ASP A 460 3.14 41.24 -1.41
C ASP A 460 2.71 40.48 -2.71
N ASN A 461 3.67 39.88 -3.39
CA ASN A 461 3.47 39.20 -4.68
C ASN A 461 4.31 37.90 -4.80
N PRO A 462 3.92 36.83 -4.10
CA PRO A 462 4.65 35.56 -4.13
C PRO A 462 4.60 34.93 -5.53
N GLY A 463 5.71 34.31 -5.94
CA GLY A 463 5.79 33.62 -7.23
C GLY A 463 4.94 32.36 -7.27
N HIS A 464 4.29 32.15 -8.40
CA HIS A 464 3.55 30.94 -8.75
C HIS A 464 4.25 30.20 -9.90
N LEU A 465 4.33 28.89 -9.78
CA LEU A 465 4.84 28.00 -10.81
C LEU A 465 3.82 26.92 -11.10
N ASP A 466 3.35 26.84 -12.31
CA ASP A 466 2.31 25.92 -12.73
C ASP A 466 2.76 25.00 -13.86
N PHE A 467 2.40 23.73 -13.77
CA PHE A 467 2.51 22.72 -14.81
C PHE A 467 1.09 22.26 -15.20
N TYR A 468 0.71 22.53 -16.44
CA TYR A 468 -0.57 22.12 -17.01
C TYR A 468 -0.35 20.86 -17.85
N PHE A 469 -0.79 19.71 -17.35
CA PHE A 469 -0.74 18.44 -18.06
C PHE A 469 -2.03 18.30 -18.88
N LYS A 470 -1.96 18.55 -20.17
CA LYS A 470 -3.13 18.71 -21.06
C LYS A 470 -3.41 17.46 -21.87
N GLY A 471 -4.71 17.20 -22.08
CA GLY A 471 -5.20 16.16 -22.98
C GLY A 471 -4.91 16.45 -24.45
N HIS A 472 -4.52 15.42 -25.19
CA HIS A 472 -4.10 15.58 -26.60
C HIS A 472 -5.25 15.84 -27.57
N ASN A 473 -6.47 15.33 -27.28
CA ASN A 473 -7.66 15.54 -28.12
C ASN A 473 -8.43 16.81 -27.72
N ASP A 474 -8.38 17.14 -26.44
CA ASP A 474 -9.06 18.31 -25.88
C ASP A 474 -8.16 18.92 -24.78
N PRO A 475 -7.40 19.95 -25.08
CA PRO A 475 -6.48 20.58 -24.13
C PRO A 475 -7.18 21.44 -23.06
N GLU A 476 -8.51 21.59 -23.12
CA GLU A 476 -9.29 22.20 -22.03
C GLU A 476 -9.50 21.23 -20.87
N GLU A 477 -9.29 19.91 -21.08
CA GLU A 477 -9.14 18.94 -20.01
C GLU A 477 -7.68 18.83 -19.64
N TYR A 478 -7.34 19.18 -18.40
CA TYR A 478 -5.97 19.15 -17.91
C TYR A 478 -5.91 18.94 -16.39
N LEU A 479 -4.78 18.41 -15.92
CA LEU A 479 -4.36 18.53 -14.53
C LEU A 479 -3.48 19.77 -14.39
N ARG A 480 -3.71 20.55 -13.35
CA ARG A 480 -2.79 21.64 -12.98
C ARG A 480 -2.07 21.25 -11.68
N PHE A 481 -0.77 21.08 -11.79
CA PHE A 481 0.13 20.87 -10.65
C PHE A 481 0.95 22.13 -10.46
N GLY A 482 0.96 22.70 -9.27
CA GLY A 482 1.62 23.96 -9.06
C GLY A 482 2.29 24.11 -7.69
N TYR A 483 3.15 25.10 -7.59
CA TYR A 483 3.82 25.52 -6.37
C TYR A 483 3.60 27.01 -6.14
N GLU A 484 3.19 27.38 -4.94
CA GLU A 484 3.06 28.77 -4.50
C GLU A 484 4.11 29.10 -3.45
N GLN A 485 4.99 30.04 -3.76
CA GLN A 485 6.08 30.43 -2.88
C GLN A 485 5.59 31.03 -1.55
N GLY A 486 4.55 31.87 -1.60
CA GLY A 486 4.01 32.52 -0.39
C GLY A 486 3.37 31.57 0.60
N ALA A 487 2.75 30.51 0.10
CA ALA A 487 2.15 29.46 0.93
C ALA A 487 3.13 28.32 1.25
N THR A 488 4.30 28.27 0.58
CA THR A 488 5.24 27.13 0.62
C THR A 488 4.57 25.79 0.39
N ALA A 489 3.58 25.77 -0.51
CA ALA A 489 2.71 24.63 -0.72
C ALA A 489 2.62 24.25 -2.19
N PHE A 490 2.52 22.95 -2.43
CA PHE A 490 2.11 22.39 -3.72
C PHE A 490 0.61 22.21 -3.74
N TYR A 491 0.05 22.16 -4.94
CA TYR A 491 -1.35 21.80 -5.15
C TYR A 491 -1.53 21.01 -6.44
N LEU A 492 -2.58 20.20 -6.44
CA LEU A 492 -3.09 19.51 -7.60
C LEU A 492 -4.53 19.95 -7.82
N ASP A 493 -4.82 20.50 -8.99
CA ASP A 493 -6.17 20.83 -9.46
C ASP A 493 -6.56 19.84 -10.55
N ARG A 494 -7.61 19.06 -10.32
CA ARG A 494 -8.19 18.06 -11.21
C ARG A 494 -9.62 18.41 -11.61
N SER A 495 -10.00 19.70 -11.46
CA SER A 495 -11.34 20.19 -11.78
C SER A 495 -11.61 20.37 -13.28
N HIS A 496 -10.53 20.50 -14.06
CA HIS A 496 -10.64 20.77 -15.50
C HIS A 496 -10.90 19.50 -16.29
N SER A 497 -12.13 19.01 -16.16
CA SER A 497 -12.65 17.82 -16.82
C SER A 497 -14.02 18.10 -17.42
N LYS A 498 -14.31 17.51 -18.59
CA LYS A 498 -15.63 17.52 -19.23
C LYS A 498 -16.50 16.32 -18.82
N VAL A 499 -16.01 15.45 -17.95
CA VAL A 499 -16.78 14.36 -17.36
C VAL A 499 -17.74 14.93 -16.31
N PRO A 500 -19.07 14.88 -16.51
CA PRO A 500 -20.03 15.54 -15.61
C PRO A 500 -19.88 15.12 -14.15
N TRP A 501 -19.60 13.84 -13.91
CA TRP A 501 -19.43 13.29 -12.57
C TRP A 501 -18.38 14.05 -11.74
N VAL A 502 -17.28 14.51 -12.35
CA VAL A 502 -16.19 15.25 -11.65
C VAL A 502 -16.72 16.55 -11.05
N ASN A 503 -17.58 17.26 -11.79
CA ASN A 503 -18.11 18.55 -11.37
C ASN A 503 -19.37 18.45 -10.51
N GLU A 504 -20.07 17.32 -10.55
CA GLU A 504 -21.36 17.11 -9.88
C GLU A 504 -21.19 16.38 -8.53
N ASN A 505 -20.10 15.62 -8.33
CA ASN A 505 -19.88 14.87 -7.10
C ASN A 505 -19.29 15.78 -6.01
N PRO A 506 -20.04 16.09 -4.92
CA PRO A 506 -19.59 17.02 -3.89
C PRO A 506 -18.45 16.49 -3.02
N TYR A 507 -18.16 15.19 -3.07
CA TYR A 507 -17.11 14.55 -2.27
C TYR A 507 -15.81 14.40 -3.05
N PHE A 508 -15.85 14.52 -4.38
CA PHE A 508 -14.66 14.49 -5.20
C PHE A 508 -13.92 15.82 -5.09
N SER A 509 -12.98 15.91 -4.14
CA SER A 509 -12.18 17.12 -3.97
C SER A 509 -11.37 17.37 -5.24
N ASP A 510 -11.76 18.39 -5.97
CA ASP A 510 -11.15 18.74 -7.25
C ASP A 510 -9.82 19.49 -7.10
N LYS A 511 -9.56 20.08 -5.92
CA LYS A 511 -8.33 20.80 -5.57
C LYS A 511 -7.75 20.27 -4.27
N ILE A 512 -6.49 19.87 -4.32
CA ILE A 512 -5.79 19.22 -3.22
C ILE A 512 -4.51 20.00 -2.96
N SER A 513 -4.36 20.52 -1.74
CA SER A 513 -3.12 21.17 -1.28
C SER A 513 -2.22 20.14 -0.62
N ILE A 514 -0.93 20.19 -0.94
CA ILE A 514 0.08 19.26 -0.46
C ILE A 514 1.20 20.06 0.18
N ASN A 515 1.32 19.99 1.50
CA ASN A 515 2.41 20.62 2.21
C ASN A 515 3.66 19.75 2.08
N VAL A 516 4.64 20.24 1.34
CA VAL A 516 5.92 19.55 1.11
C VAL A 516 7.03 20.29 1.85
N MET A 517 7.80 19.54 2.61
CA MET A 517 8.96 20.07 3.30
C MET A 517 10.09 20.28 2.29
N PRO A 518 10.70 21.50 2.22
CA PRO A 518 11.80 21.76 1.31
C PRO A 518 13.04 20.95 1.68
N LYS A 519 13.82 20.57 0.69
CA LYS A 519 15.18 20.09 0.90
C LYS A 519 16.12 21.29 0.84
N GLU A 520 16.79 21.59 1.95
CA GLU A 520 17.84 22.62 1.97
C GLU A 520 19.12 22.06 1.35
N GLU A 521 19.59 22.67 0.28
CA GLU A 521 20.90 22.38 -0.30
C GLU A 521 21.83 23.58 -0.05
N SER A 522 22.95 23.33 0.62
CA SER A 522 23.99 24.33 0.79
C SER A 522 24.99 24.23 -0.35
N ASP A 523 24.93 25.16 -1.29
CA ASP A 523 25.96 25.31 -2.33
C ASP A 523 26.73 26.61 -2.13
N ALA A 524 28.04 26.46 -1.93
CA ALA A 524 29.00 27.57 -1.79
C ALA A 524 28.62 28.68 -0.79
N GLY A 525 27.87 28.34 0.28
CA GLY A 525 27.50 29.28 1.36
C GLY A 525 26.20 30.04 1.15
N ASN A 526 25.40 29.66 0.14
CA ASN A 526 24.01 30.09 -0.01
C ASN A 526 23.08 28.89 0.20
N ASP A 527 22.22 29.00 1.19
CA ASP A 527 21.15 28.01 1.41
C ASP A 527 20.10 28.17 0.30
N GLN A 528 19.87 27.13 -0.49
CA GLN A 528 18.86 27.11 -1.53
C GLN A 528 17.71 26.19 -1.12
N ILE A 529 16.50 26.63 -1.35
CA ILE A 529 15.31 25.79 -1.24
C ILE A 529 15.14 25.02 -2.55
N VAL A 530 15.18 23.69 -2.46
CA VAL A 530 15.04 22.79 -3.60
C VAL A 530 13.92 21.81 -3.35
N TYR A 531 13.11 21.54 -4.37
CA TYR A 531 12.12 20.49 -4.38
C TYR A 531 12.39 19.52 -5.54
N TYR A 532 12.33 18.24 -5.24
CA TYR A 532 12.38 17.17 -6.22
C TYR A 532 11.01 16.50 -6.28
N VAL A 533 10.48 16.35 -7.47
CA VAL A 533 9.20 15.67 -7.70
C VAL A 533 9.42 14.59 -8.74
N HIS A 534 9.15 13.34 -8.37
CA HIS A 534 9.01 12.23 -9.30
C HIS A 534 7.53 11.94 -9.44
N GLY A 535 7.00 11.95 -10.64
CA GLY A 535 5.59 11.78 -10.93
C GLY A 535 5.32 10.65 -11.92
N ILE A 536 4.26 9.93 -11.68
CA ILE A 536 3.77 8.85 -12.55
C ILE A 536 2.30 9.11 -12.83
N ILE A 537 1.97 9.24 -14.11
CA ILE A 537 0.60 9.29 -14.61
C ILE A 537 0.32 8.00 -15.36
N ASP A 538 -0.79 7.34 -15.06
CA ASP A 538 -1.27 6.18 -15.79
C ASP A 538 -2.77 6.31 -16.06
N ARG A 539 -3.10 7.03 -17.15
CA ARG A 539 -4.44 7.33 -17.66
C ARG A 539 -5.33 8.12 -16.72
N ASN A 540 -5.83 7.50 -15.65
CA ASN A 540 -6.76 8.13 -14.70
C ASN A 540 -6.23 8.18 -13.27
N ILE A 541 -4.94 7.96 -13.10
CA ILE A 541 -4.26 8.03 -11.80
C ILE A 541 -2.96 8.81 -11.93
N ILE A 542 -2.66 9.64 -10.95
CA ILE A 542 -1.39 10.34 -10.79
C ILE A 542 -0.83 10.07 -9.39
N GLU A 543 0.41 9.63 -9.34
CA GLU A 543 1.18 9.50 -8.11
C GLU A 543 2.39 10.44 -8.13
N LEU A 544 2.55 11.22 -7.07
CA LEU A 544 3.61 12.19 -6.89
C LEU A 544 4.46 11.81 -5.67
N PHE A 545 5.77 11.80 -5.85
CA PHE A 545 6.76 11.49 -4.83
C PHE A 545 7.70 12.69 -4.68
N PHE A 546 7.63 13.33 -3.52
CA PHE A 546 8.42 14.53 -3.24
C PHE A 546 9.67 14.18 -2.45
N ASN A 547 10.79 14.80 -2.82
CA ASN A 547 12.05 14.73 -2.09
C ASN A 547 12.45 13.28 -1.74
N GLU A 548 12.50 12.40 -2.75
CA GLU A 548 12.83 10.98 -2.58
C GLU A 548 11.78 10.21 -1.72
N GLY A 549 10.50 10.57 -1.83
CA GLY A 549 9.40 9.87 -1.18
C GLY A 549 9.16 10.22 0.30
N TYR A 550 9.69 11.34 0.78
CA TYR A 550 9.35 11.83 2.13
C TYR A 550 7.90 12.26 2.27
N GLN A 551 7.33 12.82 1.21
CA GLN A 551 5.89 13.03 1.06
C GLN A 551 5.44 12.43 -0.26
N THR A 552 4.24 11.90 -0.28
CA THR A 552 3.64 11.34 -1.49
C THR A 552 2.21 11.81 -1.64
N SER A 553 1.69 11.76 -2.86
CA SER A 553 0.30 12.15 -3.13
C SER A 553 -0.27 11.32 -4.27
N THR A 554 -1.24 10.48 -3.95
CA THR A 554 -1.93 9.61 -4.89
C THR A 554 -3.33 10.14 -5.16
N ASN A 555 -3.67 10.36 -6.43
CA ASN A 555 -4.95 10.91 -6.82
C ASN A 555 -5.46 10.30 -8.12
N THR A 556 -6.73 9.98 -8.15
CA THR A 556 -7.44 9.65 -9.39
C THR A 556 -7.95 10.91 -10.07
N PHE A 557 -8.06 10.87 -11.40
CA PHE A 557 -8.69 11.91 -12.20
C PHE A 557 -9.41 11.31 -13.40
N PHE A 558 -10.34 12.04 -13.98
CA PHE A 558 -11.16 11.50 -15.05
C PHE A 558 -11.31 12.53 -16.17
N PHE A 559 -10.78 12.19 -17.35
CA PHE A 559 -10.98 12.92 -18.58
C PHE A 559 -11.94 12.15 -19.49
N THR A 560 -12.47 12.83 -20.50
CA THR A 560 -13.27 12.21 -21.55
C THR A 560 -12.52 11.02 -22.16
N GLY A 561 -13.23 9.95 -22.46
CA GLY A 561 -12.64 8.69 -22.91
C GLY A 561 -11.67 8.85 -24.08
N GLY A 562 -10.43 8.39 -23.87
CA GLY A 562 -9.35 8.48 -24.84
C GLY A 562 -8.68 9.85 -24.95
N ASN A 563 -9.03 10.81 -24.11
CA ASN A 563 -8.31 12.09 -24.05
C ASN A 563 -7.13 11.96 -23.09
N PHE A 564 -6.01 11.45 -23.57
CA PHE A 564 -4.83 11.19 -22.77
C PHE A 564 -3.90 12.40 -22.69
N ILE A 565 -3.23 12.57 -21.56
CA ILE A 565 -2.21 13.61 -21.38
C ILE A 565 -1.06 13.37 -22.37
N ASN A 566 -0.65 14.42 -23.11
CA ASN A 566 0.52 14.41 -23.99
C ASN A 566 1.22 15.76 -24.13
N GLU A 567 0.67 16.83 -23.57
CA GLU A 567 1.28 18.15 -23.57
C GLU A 567 1.47 18.63 -22.13
N VAL A 568 2.59 19.29 -21.87
CA VAL A 568 2.82 20.04 -20.65
C VAL A 568 3.10 21.49 -20.99
N GLU A 569 2.37 22.40 -20.36
CA GLU A 569 2.62 23.84 -20.42
C GLU A 569 3.13 24.29 -19.05
N ILE A 570 4.20 25.08 -19.03
CA ILE A 570 4.81 25.61 -17.81
C ILE A 570 4.60 27.12 -17.79
N LYS A 571 4.05 27.64 -16.68
CA LYS A 571 3.81 29.06 -16.46
C LYS A 571 4.44 29.51 -15.15
N CYS A 572 4.97 30.73 -15.16
CA CYS A 572 5.44 31.40 -13.96
C CYS A 572 4.80 32.80 -13.89
N ASP A 573 4.03 33.05 -12.85
CA ASP A 573 3.40 34.33 -12.57
C ASP A 573 3.93 34.95 -11.29
N HIS A 574 3.98 36.28 -11.24
CA HIS A 574 4.32 37.08 -10.05
C HIS A 574 5.72 36.84 -9.45
N GLY A 575 6.61 36.19 -10.15
CA GLY A 575 7.96 35.87 -9.66
C GLY A 575 8.99 36.90 -10.05
N GLU A 576 9.11 38.06 -9.37
CA GLU A 576 10.30 38.94 -9.55
C GLU A 576 11.59 38.15 -9.30
N ASN A 577 11.51 37.13 -8.47
CA ASN A 577 12.62 36.31 -8.01
C ASN A 577 12.82 35.01 -8.79
N GLY A 578 11.77 34.51 -9.42
CA GLY A 578 11.83 33.38 -10.33
C GLY A 578 12.17 32.02 -9.71
N PHE A 579 12.17 31.04 -10.58
CA PHE A 579 12.52 29.65 -10.28
C PHE A 579 13.51 29.13 -11.31
N ASN A 580 14.43 28.29 -10.89
CA ASN A 580 15.19 27.47 -11.83
C ASN A 580 14.52 26.09 -11.87
N VAL A 581 14.09 25.68 -13.05
CA VAL A 581 13.29 24.47 -13.25
C VAL A 581 13.98 23.54 -14.23
N ASP A 582 14.12 22.28 -13.84
CA ASP A 582 14.43 21.18 -14.75
C ASP A 582 13.21 20.27 -14.83
N PHE A 583 12.68 20.06 -16.05
CA PHE A 583 11.56 19.17 -16.32
C PHE A 583 11.97 18.12 -17.33
N LYS A 584 11.81 16.85 -16.94
CA LYS A 584 12.06 15.69 -17.78
C LYS A 584 10.81 14.83 -17.83
N ALA A 585 10.50 14.25 -18.97
CA ALA A 585 9.40 13.30 -19.08
C ALA A 585 9.64 12.28 -20.20
N ALA A 586 8.92 11.16 -20.08
CA ALA A 586 8.82 10.17 -21.12
C ALA A 586 7.44 9.51 -21.10
N GLN A 587 6.91 9.17 -22.27
CA GLN A 587 5.71 8.37 -22.38
C GLN A 587 6.03 6.90 -22.25
N ILE A 588 5.30 6.20 -21.37
CA ILE A 588 5.31 4.75 -21.24
C ILE A 588 4.37 4.18 -22.31
N THR A 589 4.83 3.17 -23.05
CA THR A 589 4.07 2.60 -24.17
C THR A 589 3.92 1.10 -24.04
N LYS A 590 2.85 0.52 -24.60
CA LYS A 590 2.76 -0.94 -24.79
C LYS A 590 3.80 -1.40 -25.81
N LYS A 591 4.41 -2.57 -25.53
CA LYS A 591 5.32 -3.25 -26.46
C LYS A 591 4.59 -3.87 -27.64
#